data_af55ecc302107807c33a4e12d3270938
#
_entry.id   af55ecc302107807c33a4e12d3270938
#
_cell.length_a   1.000
_cell.length_b   1.000
_cell.length_c   1.000
_cell.angle_alpha   90.00
_cell.angle_beta   90.00
_cell.angle_gamma   90.00
#
_symmetry.space_group_name_H-M   'P 1'
#
loop_
_entity.id
_entity.type
_entity.pdbx_description
1 polymer ?
#
loop_
_entity_poly.entity_id
_entity_poly.type
_entity_poly.pdbx_seq_one_letter_code
_entity_poly.pdbx_strand_id
1 'polypeptide(L)'
;MRVIHYIPSLDRTSGGTTAYMQLLTKELGRLVELHVVSHTSENPVKMDNCKVYFIPGIRDFMEIKRQWRILLTQLQPDVVHVNCCWMPACAFIQKWAQALGYKVVLTPHGMLEPWIMKRHHWTRKLPALWLYQRVAVMKADVLHATAESEKENLLKLGYNDRIKIIANGIDVEDIEMKSSWKRNKEILFLSRVHVKKGINFLLEAVAQLKEQMEGYVIRIAGEGDAIYVNELKQLTERLGISKLVFFEGGVYGNRKWELFRQADLFILPTHSENFGIVVAEALASGTPVVTTMGTPWSCLL
;
A
#
# COMPACT_ATOMS: atom_id res chain seq x y z
N MET A 1 -15.60 -10.19 -20.23
CA MET A 1 -14.52 -10.84 -19.48
C MET A 1 -14.90 -10.83 -18.00
N ARG A 2 -14.74 -11.94 -17.31
CA ARG A 2 -15.01 -12.07 -15.88
C ARG A 2 -13.72 -12.22 -15.10
N VAL A 3 -13.50 -11.37 -14.11
CA VAL A 3 -12.26 -11.31 -13.34
C VAL A 3 -12.57 -11.48 -11.85
N ILE A 4 -11.80 -12.34 -11.18
CA ILE A 4 -11.81 -12.43 -9.73
C ILE A 4 -10.52 -11.83 -9.19
N HIS A 5 -10.62 -10.82 -8.32
CA HIS A 5 -9.53 -10.37 -7.48
C HIS A 5 -9.63 -11.02 -6.11
N TYR A 6 -8.55 -11.67 -5.68
CA TYR A 6 -8.39 -12.08 -4.29
C TYR A 6 -7.46 -11.11 -3.58
N ILE A 7 -7.89 -10.60 -2.44
CA ILE A 7 -7.10 -9.75 -1.54
C ILE A 7 -7.31 -10.23 -0.10
N PRO A 8 -6.25 -10.39 0.71
CA PRO A 8 -6.38 -10.96 2.06
C PRO A 8 -7.25 -10.15 3.02
N SER A 9 -7.31 -8.84 2.85
CA SER A 9 -8.09 -7.98 3.73
C SER A 9 -8.63 -6.77 2.97
N LEU A 10 -9.89 -6.44 3.23
CA LEU A 10 -10.56 -5.20 2.84
C LEU A 10 -10.78 -4.28 4.04
N ASP A 11 -10.12 -4.54 5.16
CA ASP A 11 -10.24 -3.71 6.34
C ASP A 11 -9.67 -2.31 6.11
N ARG A 12 -10.31 -1.30 6.69
CA ARG A 12 -9.90 0.10 6.59
C ARG A 12 -8.46 0.33 7.06
N THR A 13 -8.01 -0.44 8.05
CA THR A 13 -6.65 -0.36 8.60
C THR A 13 -5.58 -1.00 7.71
N SER A 14 -5.97 -1.75 6.67
CA SER A 14 -5.02 -2.43 5.77
C SER A 14 -4.24 -1.48 4.85
N GLY A 15 -4.62 -0.21 4.78
CA GLY A 15 -3.83 0.84 4.15
C GLY A 15 -3.84 0.80 2.61
N GLY A 16 -2.67 0.98 1.98
CA GLY A 16 -2.54 1.24 0.55
C GLY A 16 -3.11 0.17 -0.38
N THR A 17 -3.08 -1.10 -0.02
CA THR A 17 -3.64 -2.18 -0.85
C THR A 17 -5.17 -2.13 -0.91
N THR A 18 -5.82 -1.73 0.18
CA THR A 18 -7.26 -1.53 0.22
C THR A 18 -7.67 -0.31 -0.61
N ALA A 19 -6.94 0.81 -0.47
CA ALA A 19 -7.17 2.01 -1.28
C ALA A 19 -6.97 1.74 -2.79
N TYR A 20 -5.92 0.98 -3.14
CA TYR A 20 -5.73 0.49 -4.52
C TYR A 20 -6.94 -0.30 -5.02
N MET A 21 -7.44 -1.25 -4.21
CA MET A 21 -8.59 -2.08 -4.60
C MET A 21 -9.86 -1.26 -4.76
N GLN A 22 -10.11 -0.25 -3.92
CA GLN A 22 -11.26 0.65 -4.07
C GLN A 22 -11.23 1.39 -5.41
N LEU A 23 -10.08 1.98 -5.75
CA LEU A 23 -9.93 2.69 -7.01
C LEU A 23 -10.03 1.74 -8.20
N LEU A 24 -9.36 0.59 -8.13
CA LEU A 24 -9.40 -0.41 -9.19
C LEU A 24 -10.83 -0.89 -9.45
N THR A 25 -11.61 -1.19 -8.41
CA THR A 25 -12.98 -1.68 -8.57
C THR A 25 -13.90 -0.60 -9.14
N LYS A 26 -13.73 0.66 -8.73
CA LYS A 26 -14.47 1.80 -9.27
C LYS A 26 -14.36 1.88 -10.80
N GLU A 27 -13.16 1.69 -11.34
CA GLU A 27 -12.89 1.88 -12.77
C GLU A 27 -12.97 0.56 -13.57
N LEU A 28 -12.27 -0.49 -13.11
CA LEU A 28 -12.23 -1.78 -13.81
C LEU A 28 -13.61 -2.45 -13.86
N GLY A 29 -14.42 -2.30 -12.81
CA GLY A 29 -15.77 -2.86 -12.75
C GLY A 29 -16.75 -2.27 -13.75
N ARG A 30 -16.42 -1.12 -14.38
CA ARG A 30 -17.18 -0.57 -15.51
C ARG A 30 -16.88 -1.28 -16.85
N LEU A 31 -15.72 -1.93 -16.93
CA LEU A 31 -15.20 -2.53 -18.16
C LEU A 31 -15.37 -4.05 -18.19
N VAL A 32 -15.42 -4.70 -17.02
CA VAL A 32 -15.48 -6.14 -16.89
C VAL A 32 -16.46 -6.57 -15.79
N GLU A 33 -16.94 -7.80 -15.83
CA GLU A 33 -17.66 -8.40 -14.71
C GLU A 33 -16.65 -8.73 -13.59
N LEU A 34 -16.66 -7.91 -12.54
CA LEU A 34 -15.65 -7.91 -11.51
C LEU A 34 -16.16 -8.50 -10.19
N HIS A 35 -15.39 -9.42 -9.65
CA HIS A 35 -15.62 -10.04 -8.36
C HIS A 35 -14.41 -9.83 -7.45
N VAL A 36 -14.64 -9.51 -6.19
CA VAL A 36 -13.58 -9.39 -5.17
C VAL A 36 -13.84 -10.42 -4.09
N VAL A 37 -12.83 -11.20 -3.76
CA VAL A 37 -12.87 -12.19 -2.67
C VAL A 37 -11.87 -11.79 -1.60
N SER A 38 -12.34 -11.71 -0.36
CA SER A 38 -11.51 -11.34 0.80
C SER A 38 -11.89 -12.18 2.02
N HIS A 39 -11.05 -12.17 3.05
CA HIS A 39 -11.45 -12.74 4.33
C HIS A 39 -12.39 -11.79 5.08
N THR A 40 -13.19 -12.37 5.98
CA THR A 40 -14.08 -11.61 6.87
C THR A 40 -13.29 -10.56 7.64
N SER A 41 -13.86 -9.35 7.74
CA SER A 41 -13.28 -8.19 8.42
C SER A 41 -14.35 -7.52 9.27
N GLU A 42 -13.95 -6.90 10.38
CA GLU A 42 -14.86 -6.17 11.27
C GLU A 42 -15.26 -4.80 10.70
N ASN A 43 -14.38 -4.18 9.90
CA ASN A 43 -14.62 -2.86 9.33
C ASN A 43 -14.21 -2.81 7.84
N PRO A 44 -14.90 -3.58 6.98
CA PRO A 44 -14.56 -3.62 5.56
C PRO A 44 -14.93 -2.30 4.88
N VAL A 45 -14.05 -1.83 3.98
CA VAL A 45 -14.38 -0.70 3.12
C VAL A 45 -15.32 -1.13 1.99
N LYS A 46 -16.20 -0.23 1.60
CA LYS A 46 -17.09 -0.43 0.46
C LYS A 46 -16.27 -0.45 -0.84
N MET A 47 -16.65 -1.38 -1.72
CA MET A 47 -16.12 -1.50 -3.09
C MET A 47 -17.24 -1.18 -4.07
N ASP A 48 -16.92 -0.39 -5.09
CA ASP A 48 -17.89 0.00 -6.12
C ASP A 48 -17.70 -0.86 -7.38
N ASN A 49 -18.76 -0.98 -8.16
CA ASN A 49 -18.78 -1.66 -9.47
C ASN A 49 -18.31 -3.12 -9.46
N CYS A 50 -18.41 -3.81 -8.32
CA CYS A 50 -18.04 -5.22 -8.20
C CYS A 50 -18.95 -5.97 -7.21
N LYS A 51 -18.90 -7.30 -7.24
CA LYS A 51 -19.50 -8.16 -6.21
C LYS A 51 -18.42 -8.62 -5.24
N VAL A 52 -18.65 -8.40 -3.95
CA VAL A 52 -17.70 -8.77 -2.89
C VAL A 52 -18.18 -10.06 -2.22
N TYR A 53 -17.26 -10.99 -2.02
CA TYR A 53 -17.47 -12.26 -1.32
C TYR A 53 -16.49 -12.36 -0.16
N PHE A 54 -17.00 -12.69 1.01
CA PHE A 54 -16.19 -12.93 2.19
C PHE A 54 -16.07 -14.42 2.45
N ILE A 55 -14.84 -14.89 2.57
CA ILE A 55 -14.49 -16.26 2.94
C ILE A 55 -13.97 -16.29 4.38
N PRO A 56 -13.99 -17.46 5.06
CA PRO A 56 -13.54 -17.56 6.45
C PRO A 56 -12.13 -17.05 6.70
N GLY A 57 -11.86 -16.71 7.96
CA GLY A 57 -10.53 -16.30 8.41
C GLY A 57 -9.48 -17.39 8.18
N ILE A 58 -8.21 -17.00 8.11
CA ILE A 58 -7.06 -17.81 7.68
C ILE A 58 -6.86 -19.11 8.48
N ARG A 59 -7.48 -19.25 9.63
CA ARG A 59 -7.34 -20.44 10.49
C ARG A 59 -8.10 -21.66 9.96
N ASP A 60 -9.15 -21.47 9.17
CA ASP A 60 -9.96 -22.56 8.61
C ASP A 60 -9.61 -22.83 7.14
N PHE A 61 -8.45 -23.44 6.96
CA PHE A 61 -7.87 -23.69 5.65
C PHE A 61 -8.71 -24.64 4.76
N MET A 62 -9.36 -25.62 5.35
CA MET A 62 -10.21 -26.57 4.60
C MET A 62 -11.48 -25.87 4.10
N GLU A 63 -12.09 -25.03 4.93
CA GLU A 63 -13.28 -24.28 4.56
C GLU A 63 -12.96 -23.19 3.51
N ILE A 64 -11.81 -22.50 3.64
CA ILE A 64 -11.32 -21.57 2.59
C ILE A 64 -11.22 -22.32 1.25
N LYS A 65 -10.59 -23.49 1.22
CA LYS A 65 -10.45 -24.29 0.01
C LYS A 65 -11.81 -24.69 -0.58
N ARG A 66 -12.74 -25.11 0.28
CA ARG A 66 -14.09 -25.52 -0.13
C ARG A 66 -14.84 -24.33 -0.76
N GLN A 67 -14.90 -23.20 -0.07
CA GLN A 67 -15.61 -22.00 -0.54
C GLN A 67 -14.97 -21.42 -1.79
N TRP A 68 -13.64 -21.37 -1.85
CA TRP A 68 -12.91 -20.90 -3.03
C TRP A 68 -13.23 -21.75 -4.27
N ARG A 69 -13.26 -23.06 -4.13
CA ARG A 69 -13.63 -23.96 -5.25
C ARG A 69 -15.07 -23.73 -5.70
N ILE A 70 -16.01 -23.59 -4.76
CA ILE A 70 -17.41 -23.26 -5.08
C ILE A 70 -17.49 -21.97 -5.88
N LEU A 71 -16.83 -20.88 -5.41
CA LEU A 71 -16.81 -19.60 -6.11
C LEU A 71 -16.23 -19.73 -7.53
N LEU A 72 -15.10 -20.42 -7.70
CA LEU A 72 -14.50 -20.63 -9.02
C LEU A 72 -15.43 -21.42 -9.95
N THR A 73 -16.10 -22.46 -9.45
CA THR A 73 -17.03 -23.25 -10.25
C THR A 73 -18.28 -22.47 -10.63
N GLN A 74 -18.80 -21.64 -9.73
CA GLN A 74 -20.00 -20.83 -9.97
C GLN A 74 -19.73 -19.63 -10.89
N LEU A 75 -18.59 -18.96 -10.67
CA LEU A 75 -18.27 -17.73 -11.38
C LEU A 75 -17.53 -17.97 -12.71
N GLN A 76 -16.83 -19.09 -12.83
CA GLN A 76 -16.05 -19.43 -14.05
C GLN A 76 -15.25 -18.23 -14.60
N PRO A 77 -14.32 -17.66 -13.81
CA PRO A 77 -13.60 -16.47 -14.25
C PRO A 77 -12.65 -16.76 -15.40
N ASP A 78 -12.44 -15.77 -16.26
CA ASP A 78 -11.40 -15.82 -17.31
C ASP A 78 -10.00 -15.67 -16.67
N VAL A 79 -9.90 -14.85 -15.61
CA VAL A 79 -8.64 -14.56 -14.90
C VAL A 79 -8.88 -14.47 -13.39
N VAL A 80 -7.95 -15.03 -12.64
CA VAL A 80 -7.83 -14.84 -11.20
C VAL A 80 -6.64 -13.94 -10.91
N HIS A 81 -6.86 -12.85 -10.22
CA HIS A 81 -5.82 -11.91 -9.84
C HIS A 81 -5.59 -11.97 -8.32
N VAL A 82 -4.44 -12.46 -7.92
CA VAL A 82 -4.05 -12.57 -6.50
C VAL A 82 -3.25 -11.34 -6.10
N ASN A 83 -3.71 -10.64 -5.08
CA ASN A 83 -3.05 -9.47 -4.52
C ASN A 83 -2.36 -9.84 -3.22
N CYS A 84 -1.16 -9.31 -3.03
CA CYS A 84 -0.29 -9.53 -1.86
C CYS A 84 0.50 -10.85 -1.87
N CYS A 85 1.51 -10.86 -1.01
CA CYS A 85 2.44 -11.96 -0.78
C CYS A 85 2.55 -12.28 0.72
N TRP A 86 3.34 -13.28 1.06
CA TRP A 86 3.72 -13.71 2.42
C TRP A 86 2.62 -14.38 3.24
N MET A 87 1.36 -14.19 2.92
CA MET A 87 0.30 -14.95 3.56
C MET A 87 0.12 -16.29 2.85
N PRO A 88 0.14 -17.41 3.57
CA PRO A 88 -0.06 -18.73 2.96
C PRO A 88 -1.33 -18.79 2.10
N ALA A 89 -2.40 -18.12 2.53
CA ALA A 89 -3.67 -18.07 1.80
C ALA A 89 -3.49 -17.57 0.36
N CYS A 90 -2.66 -16.51 0.11
CA CYS A 90 -2.41 -16.01 -1.25
C CYS A 90 -1.84 -17.11 -2.17
N ALA A 91 -0.82 -17.83 -1.69
CA ALA A 91 -0.19 -18.89 -2.46
C ALA A 91 -1.11 -20.08 -2.71
N PHE A 92 -1.94 -20.43 -1.73
CA PHE A 92 -2.86 -21.56 -1.86
C PHE A 92 -4.08 -21.23 -2.71
N ILE A 93 -4.65 -20.06 -2.63
CA ILE A 93 -5.70 -19.54 -3.50
C ILE A 93 -5.23 -19.61 -4.97
N GLN A 94 -4.01 -19.12 -5.25
CA GLN A 94 -3.37 -19.24 -6.56
C GLN A 94 -3.26 -20.69 -6.99
N LYS A 95 -2.63 -21.53 -6.14
CA LYS A 95 -2.42 -22.97 -6.43
C LYS A 95 -3.72 -23.69 -6.76
N TRP A 96 -4.79 -23.42 -6.01
CA TRP A 96 -6.09 -24.07 -6.25
C TRP A 96 -6.77 -23.56 -7.51
N ALA A 97 -6.63 -22.28 -7.86
CA ALA A 97 -7.14 -21.75 -9.11
C ALA A 97 -6.40 -22.39 -10.31
N GLN A 98 -5.07 -22.44 -10.28
CA GLN A 98 -4.27 -23.05 -11.33
C GLN A 98 -4.50 -24.56 -11.47
N ALA A 99 -4.79 -25.27 -10.37
CA ALA A 99 -5.15 -26.69 -10.42
C ALA A 99 -6.49 -26.95 -11.14
N LEU A 100 -7.35 -25.95 -11.27
CA LEU A 100 -8.58 -25.97 -12.04
C LEU A 100 -8.42 -25.38 -13.45
N GLY A 101 -7.20 -25.03 -13.86
CA GLY A 101 -6.88 -24.53 -15.20
C GLY A 101 -7.00 -23.01 -15.38
N TYR A 102 -7.33 -22.26 -14.33
CA TYR A 102 -7.45 -20.79 -14.41
C TYR A 102 -6.09 -20.11 -14.51
N LYS A 103 -6.03 -19.07 -15.34
CA LYS A 103 -4.86 -18.17 -15.42
C LYS A 103 -4.79 -17.26 -14.21
N VAL A 104 -3.57 -17.08 -13.68
CA VAL A 104 -3.34 -16.29 -12.47
C VAL A 104 -2.36 -15.15 -12.71
N VAL A 105 -2.81 -13.94 -12.40
CA VAL A 105 -1.96 -12.75 -12.24
C VAL A 105 -1.64 -12.60 -10.75
N LEU A 106 -0.39 -12.31 -10.41
CA LEU A 106 0.04 -12.03 -9.04
C LEU A 106 0.62 -10.63 -8.95
N THR A 107 0.07 -9.79 -8.05
CA THR A 107 0.62 -8.47 -7.71
C THR A 107 1.21 -8.49 -6.30
N PRO A 108 2.53 -8.38 -6.15
CA PRO A 108 3.18 -8.37 -4.83
C PRO A 108 2.97 -7.09 -4.03
N HIS A 109 2.66 -5.96 -4.67
CA HIS A 109 2.52 -4.64 -4.03
C HIS A 109 3.76 -4.24 -3.21
N GLY A 110 4.96 -4.38 -3.78
CA GLY A 110 6.22 -4.06 -3.13
C GLY A 110 6.65 -5.01 -2.00
N MET A 111 5.87 -6.05 -1.73
CA MET A 111 6.17 -6.96 -0.62
C MET A 111 7.41 -7.83 -0.86
N LEU A 112 7.91 -7.90 -2.09
CA LEU A 112 9.12 -8.62 -2.47
C LEU A 112 10.34 -7.70 -2.66
N GLU A 113 10.24 -6.43 -2.27
CA GLU A 113 11.35 -5.49 -2.29
C GLU A 113 12.49 -5.90 -1.33
N PRO A 114 13.76 -5.57 -1.67
CA PRO A 114 14.93 -5.97 -0.89
C PRO A 114 14.85 -5.56 0.60
N TRP A 115 14.34 -4.36 0.89
CA TRP A 115 14.18 -3.89 2.26
C TRP A 115 13.18 -4.76 3.05
N ILE A 116 12.06 -5.10 2.42
CA ILE A 116 11.05 -5.99 3.02
C ILE A 116 11.61 -7.40 3.18
N MET A 117 12.35 -7.91 2.20
CA MET A 117 12.95 -9.25 2.21
C MET A 117 13.96 -9.43 3.34
N LYS A 118 14.73 -8.39 3.67
CA LYS A 118 15.73 -8.42 4.75
C LYS A 118 15.10 -8.48 6.15
N ARG A 119 13.93 -7.88 6.35
CA ARG A 119 13.27 -7.82 7.65
C ARG A 119 12.70 -9.20 8.04
N HIS A 120 13.06 -9.70 9.22
CA HIS A 120 12.70 -11.05 9.70
C HIS A 120 13.05 -12.16 8.70
N HIS A 121 14.16 -12.00 7.96
CA HIS A 121 14.55 -12.90 6.90
C HIS A 121 14.62 -14.35 7.36
N TRP A 122 15.39 -14.62 8.41
CA TRP A 122 15.65 -15.98 8.89
C TRP A 122 14.45 -16.64 9.57
N THR A 123 13.66 -15.87 10.31
CA THR A 123 12.61 -16.42 11.18
C THR A 123 11.26 -16.60 10.47
N ARG A 124 10.94 -15.75 9.51
CA ARG A 124 9.63 -15.74 8.85
C ARG A 124 9.71 -15.86 7.34
N LYS A 125 10.60 -15.08 6.70
CA LYS A 125 10.60 -14.95 5.25
C LYS A 125 11.27 -16.12 4.55
N LEU A 126 12.40 -16.59 5.02
CA LEU A 126 13.09 -17.74 4.44
C LEU A 126 12.24 -19.02 4.50
N PRO A 127 11.62 -19.37 5.65
CA PRO A 127 10.67 -20.49 5.67
C PRO A 127 9.49 -20.32 4.71
N ALA A 128 8.89 -19.13 4.66
CA ALA A 128 7.77 -18.84 3.76
C ALA A 128 8.18 -18.93 2.29
N LEU A 129 9.36 -18.42 1.92
CA LEU A 129 9.92 -18.57 0.57
C LEU A 129 10.06 -20.04 0.18
N TRP A 130 10.62 -20.85 1.07
CA TRP A 130 10.86 -22.26 0.82
C TRP A 130 9.57 -23.07 0.70
N LEU A 131 8.62 -22.81 1.58
CA LEU A 131 7.40 -23.61 1.69
C LEU A 131 6.37 -23.29 0.59
N TYR A 132 6.19 -22.03 0.21
CA TYR A 132 5.12 -21.66 -0.70
C TYR A 132 5.38 -20.41 -1.57
N GLN A 133 6.06 -19.35 -1.05
CA GLN A 133 6.07 -18.06 -1.73
C GLN A 133 6.86 -18.09 -3.04
N ARG A 134 8.04 -18.75 -3.07
CA ARG A 134 8.84 -18.90 -4.28
C ARG A 134 8.05 -19.62 -5.37
N VAL A 135 7.39 -20.71 -5.02
CA VAL A 135 6.59 -21.49 -5.98
C VAL A 135 5.42 -20.68 -6.53
N ALA A 136 4.75 -19.89 -5.67
CA ALA A 136 3.68 -18.99 -6.13
C ALA A 136 4.18 -17.98 -7.16
N VAL A 137 5.31 -17.30 -6.88
CA VAL A 137 5.90 -16.33 -7.81
C VAL A 137 6.31 -17.00 -9.12
N MET A 138 6.99 -18.15 -9.07
CA MET A 138 7.43 -18.90 -10.25
C MET A 138 6.28 -19.33 -11.15
N LYS A 139 5.17 -19.77 -10.54
CA LYS A 139 4.03 -20.35 -11.25
C LYS A 139 2.97 -19.33 -11.69
N ALA A 140 3.03 -18.08 -11.23
CA ALA A 140 2.14 -17.04 -11.73
C ALA A 140 2.25 -16.92 -13.25
N ASP A 141 1.12 -16.87 -13.96
CA ASP A 141 1.10 -16.71 -15.42
C ASP A 141 1.67 -15.34 -15.81
N VAL A 142 1.38 -14.32 -15.00
CA VAL A 142 1.94 -12.96 -15.11
C VAL A 142 2.17 -12.39 -13.70
N LEU A 143 3.29 -11.69 -13.52
CA LEU A 143 3.50 -10.79 -12.38
C LEU A 143 3.10 -9.37 -12.79
N HIS A 144 2.28 -8.74 -11.99
CA HIS A 144 1.95 -7.33 -12.13
C HIS A 144 2.81 -6.50 -11.18
N ALA A 145 3.65 -5.64 -11.73
CA ALA A 145 4.44 -4.64 -11.01
C ALA A 145 3.77 -3.28 -11.14
N THR A 146 3.79 -2.47 -10.09
CA THR A 146 3.17 -1.14 -10.08
C THR A 146 4.15 -0.02 -10.43
N ALA A 147 5.45 -0.34 -10.56
CA ALA A 147 6.51 0.59 -10.93
C ALA A 147 7.67 -0.16 -11.58
N GLU A 148 8.53 0.57 -12.34
CA GLU A 148 9.73 -0.03 -12.94
C GLU A 148 10.68 -0.56 -11.88
N SER A 149 10.87 0.15 -10.76
CA SER A 149 11.67 -0.31 -9.62
C SER A 149 11.19 -1.64 -9.03
N GLU A 150 9.88 -1.86 -8.96
CA GLU A 150 9.31 -3.16 -8.53
C GLU A 150 9.62 -4.25 -9.54
N LYS A 151 9.47 -3.99 -10.84
CA LYS A 151 9.85 -4.94 -11.89
C LYS A 151 11.32 -5.31 -11.82
N GLU A 152 12.22 -4.34 -11.69
CA GLU A 152 13.66 -4.61 -11.54
C GLU A 152 13.94 -5.49 -10.31
N ASN A 153 13.31 -5.22 -9.17
CA ASN A 153 13.44 -6.02 -7.97
C ASN A 153 12.92 -7.45 -8.17
N LEU A 154 11.81 -7.63 -8.88
CA LEU A 154 11.27 -8.94 -9.22
C LEU A 154 12.19 -9.72 -10.16
N LEU A 155 12.78 -9.05 -11.18
CA LEU A 155 13.76 -9.65 -12.08
C LEU A 155 15.02 -10.10 -11.33
N LYS A 156 15.53 -9.30 -10.38
CA LYS A 156 16.68 -9.66 -9.53
C LYS A 156 16.44 -10.90 -8.67
N LEU A 157 15.17 -11.24 -8.35
CA LEU A 157 14.84 -12.49 -7.65
C LEU A 157 15.00 -13.72 -8.55
N GLY A 158 14.89 -13.56 -9.87
CA GLY A 158 15.09 -14.63 -10.85
C GLY A 158 14.04 -15.74 -10.80
N TYR A 159 12.84 -15.47 -10.25
CA TYR A 159 11.80 -16.50 -10.11
C TYR A 159 10.81 -16.53 -11.27
N ASN A 160 10.54 -15.39 -11.91
CA ASN A 160 9.60 -15.26 -13.01
C ASN A 160 9.93 -13.97 -13.78
N ASP A 161 10.02 -14.05 -15.09
CA ASP A 161 10.34 -12.94 -15.99
C ASP A 161 9.11 -12.39 -16.75
N ARG A 162 7.94 -13.05 -16.61
CA ARG A 162 6.69 -12.62 -17.21
C ARG A 162 6.06 -11.48 -16.41
N ILE A 163 6.70 -10.32 -16.45
CA ILE A 163 6.33 -9.14 -15.67
C ILE A 163 5.70 -8.08 -16.56
N LYS A 164 4.55 -7.56 -16.16
CA LYS A 164 3.90 -6.40 -16.78
C LYS A 164 3.82 -5.26 -15.76
N ILE A 165 4.09 -4.04 -16.21
CA ILE A 165 3.96 -2.85 -15.39
C ILE A 165 2.64 -2.18 -15.71
N ILE A 166 1.85 -1.97 -14.68
CA ILE A 166 0.66 -1.12 -14.71
C ILE A 166 0.71 -0.28 -13.44
N ALA A 167 0.98 1.01 -13.58
CA ALA A 167 1.08 1.91 -12.44
C ALA A 167 -0.25 2.01 -11.70
N ASN A 168 -0.18 2.23 -10.39
CA ASN A 168 -1.38 2.60 -9.64
C ASN A 168 -1.87 3.98 -10.11
N GLY A 169 -3.18 4.17 -10.13
CA GLY A 169 -3.80 5.47 -10.37
C GLY A 169 -4.16 6.17 -9.06
N ILE A 170 -4.61 7.40 -9.19
CA ILE A 170 -5.36 8.13 -8.17
C ILE A 170 -6.63 8.68 -8.79
N ASP A 171 -7.68 8.82 -7.99
CA ASP A 171 -8.87 9.52 -8.39
C ASP A 171 -8.62 11.03 -8.24
N VAL A 172 -8.62 11.74 -9.35
CA VAL A 172 -8.38 13.20 -9.37
C VAL A 172 -9.67 14.00 -9.45
N GLU A 173 -10.81 13.36 -9.71
CA GLU A 173 -12.09 14.06 -9.92
C GLU A 173 -12.53 14.82 -8.66
N ASP A 174 -12.28 14.25 -7.48
CA ASP A 174 -12.65 14.83 -6.18
C ASP A 174 -11.50 15.60 -5.51
N ILE A 175 -10.34 15.74 -6.18
CA ILE A 175 -9.19 16.43 -5.60
C ILE A 175 -9.23 17.90 -6.00
N GLU A 176 -9.55 18.75 -5.03
CA GLU A 176 -9.39 20.19 -5.20
C GLU A 176 -7.92 20.59 -5.09
N MET A 177 -7.39 21.17 -6.15
CA MET A 177 -6.04 21.75 -6.14
C MET A 177 -6.01 23.05 -5.32
N LYS A 178 -4.86 23.36 -4.75
CA LYS A 178 -4.60 24.65 -4.10
C LYS A 178 -4.97 25.81 -5.01
N SER A 179 -5.70 26.77 -4.47
CA SER A 179 -6.01 28.03 -5.14
C SER A 179 -4.99 29.15 -4.83
N SER A 180 -4.12 28.95 -3.83
CA SER A 180 -3.12 29.92 -3.39
C SER A 180 -1.88 29.22 -2.83
N TRP A 181 -0.71 29.76 -3.13
CA TRP A 181 0.60 29.33 -2.61
C TRP A 181 1.15 30.28 -1.55
N LYS A 182 0.27 31.00 -0.85
CA LYS A 182 0.67 31.76 0.34
C LYS A 182 1.26 30.80 1.38
N ARG A 183 2.40 31.15 1.96
CA ARG A 183 3.05 30.35 2.98
C ARG A 183 2.20 30.28 4.24
N ASN A 184 1.83 29.06 4.64
CA ASN A 184 1.12 28.76 5.88
C ASN A 184 2.09 28.33 6.99
N LYS A 185 3.36 28.11 6.66
CA LYS A 185 4.37 27.51 7.53
C LYS A 185 3.97 26.11 8.03
N GLU A 186 3.33 25.32 7.16
CA GLU A 186 2.93 23.96 7.47
C GLU A 186 3.70 22.95 6.63
N ILE A 187 4.28 21.96 7.29
CA ILE A 187 4.92 20.78 6.68
C ILE A 187 4.09 19.56 7.05
N LEU A 188 3.73 18.75 6.05
CA LEU A 188 2.91 17.57 6.21
C LEU A 188 3.72 16.30 5.96
N PHE A 189 3.63 15.35 6.88
CA PHE A 189 3.82 13.93 6.66
C PHE A 189 2.46 13.25 6.73
N LEU A 190 2.09 12.45 5.73
CA LEU A 190 0.85 11.68 5.72
C LEU A 190 1.10 10.28 5.17
N SER A 191 1.12 9.30 6.06
CA SER A 191 1.23 7.87 5.74
C SER A 191 1.02 7.08 7.03
N ARG A 192 0.96 5.73 6.94
CA ARG A 192 1.04 4.92 8.16
C ARG A 192 2.29 5.28 8.96
N VAL A 193 2.12 5.47 10.27
CA VAL A 193 3.24 5.71 11.19
C VAL A 193 3.96 4.37 11.43
N HIS A 194 5.03 4.15 10.68
CA HIS A 194 5.78 2.90 10.68
C HIS A 194 7.26 3.16 10.41
N VAL A 195 8.15 2.35 10.97
CA VAL A 195 9.61 2.48 10.81
C VAL A 195 10.04 2.62 9.35
N LYS A 196 9.40 1.87 8.42
CA LYS A 196 9.67 1.95 6.98
C LYS A 196 9.55 3.38 6.42
N LYS A 197 8.72 4.22 7.04
CA LYS A 197 8.41 5.57 6.56
C LYS A 197 9.41 6.64 6.97
N GLY A 198 10.39 6.30 7.81
CA GLY A 198 11.53 7.14 8.13
C GLY A 198 11.18 8.46 8.84
N ILE A 199 10.11 8.49 9.65
CA ILE A 199 9.65 9.70 10.34
C ILE A 199 10.75 10.29 11.23
N ASN A 200 11.59 9.44 11.82
CA ASN A 200 12.75 9.86 12.60
C ASN A 200 13.68 10.80 11.80
N PHE A 201 13.89 10.55 10.50
CA PHE A 201 14.71 11.45 9.66
C PHE A 201 14.09 12.84 9.52
N LEU A 202 12.75 12.91 9.39
CA LEU A 202 12.06 14.20 9.38
C LEU A 202 12.26 14.94 10.72
N LEU A 203 12.09 14.24 11.85
CA LEU A 203 12.24 14.85 13.18
C LEU A 203 13.68 15.33 13.43
N GLU A 204 14.66 14.53 13.04
CA GLU A 204 16.09 14.89 13.14
C GLU A 204 16.44 16.11 12.26
N ALA A 205 15.91 16.16 11.03
CA ALA A 205 16.09 17.31 10.14
C ALA A 205 15.43 18.59 10.70
N VAL A 206 14.22 18.49 11.24
CA VAL A 206 13.54 19.62 11.91
C VAL A 206 14.35 20.11 13.11
N ALA A 207 14.93 19.20 13.88
CA ALA A 207 15.77 19.58 15.01
C ALA A 207 17.04 20.35 14.60
N GLN A 208 17.68 19.94 13.50
CA GLN A 208 18.85 20.65 12.94
C GLN A 208 18.51 22.04 12.43
N LEU A 209 17.28 22.24 11.95
CA LEU A 209 16.80 23.49 11.41
C LEU A 209 15.97 24.31 12.40
N LYS A 210 15.94 23.92 13.68
CA LYS A 210 15.01 24.44 14.69
C LYS A 210 14.91 25.96 14.73
N GLU A 211 16.03 26.67 14.67
CA GLU A 211 16.07 28.13 14.71
C GLU A 211 15.40 28.77 13.48
N GLN A 212 15.48 28.08 12.32
CA GLN A 212 14.90 28.54 11.05
C GLN A 212 13.41 28.14 10.94
N MET A 213 12.95 27.26 11.81
CA MET A 213 11.59 26.71 11.81
C MET A 213 10.64 27.45 12.75
N GLU A 214 11.00 28.67 13.18
CA GLU A 214 10.12 29.48 14.04
C GLU A 214 8.77 29.75 13.36
N GLY A 215 7.71 29.41 14.05
CA GLY A 215 6.33 29.53 13.58
C GLY A 215 5.90 28.46 12.58
N TYR A 216 6.74 27.48 12.27
CA TYR A 216 6.34 26.30 11.49
C TYR A 216 5.59 25.27 12.34
N VAL A 217 4.69 24.56 11.68
CA VAL A 217 3.95 23.40 12.21
C VAL A 217 4.29 22.17 11.38
N ILE A 218 4.72 21.12 12.05
CA ILE A 218 5.00 19.81 11.42
C ILE A 218 3.87 18.86 11.80
N ARG A 219 3.03 18.50 10.83
CA ARG A 219 1.92 17.59 11.04
C ARG A 219 2.31 16.18 10.62
N ILE A 220 2.18 15.24 11.55
CA ILE A 220 2.36 13.80 11.32
C ILE A 220 0.98 13.15 11.35
N ALA A 221 0.42 12.91 10.17
CA ALA A 221 -0.90 12.32 9.98
C ALA A 221 -0.77 10.85 9.59
N GLY A 222 -1.50 9.99 10.28
CA GLY A 222 -1.58 8.56 10.03
C GLY A 222 -1.67 7.74 11.30
N GLU A 223 -2.15 6.52 11.16
CA GLU A 223 -2.19 5.52 12.22
C GLU A 223 -0.92 4.69 12.24
N GLY A 224 -0.56 4.19 13.42
CA GLY A 224 0.58 3.31 13.62
C GLY A 224 0.51 2.54 14.91
N ASP A 225 1.49 1.67 15.13
CA ASP A 225 1.67 0.98 16.39
C ASP A 225 1.85 1.98 17.54
N ALA A 226 1.08 1.84 18.61
CA ALA A 226 1.07 2.79 19.72
C ALA A 226 2.44 2.93 20.39
N ILE A 227 3.23 1.85 20.44
CA ILE A 227 4.59 1.86 21.02
C ILE A 227 5.48 2.73 20.15
N TYR A 228 5.47 2.52 18.83
CA TYR A 228 6.30 3.29 17.91
C TYR A 228 5.88 4.77 17.85
N VAL A 229 4.58 5.07 17.86
CA VAL A 229 4.08 6.45 17.96
C VAL A 229 4.59 7.14 19.22
N ASN A 230 4.59 6.43 20.35
CA ASN A 230 5.11 6.96 21.61
C ASN A 230 6.64 7.17 21.56
N GLU A 231 7.39 6.27 20.95
CA GLU A 231 8.85 6.44 20.73
C GLU A 231 9.15 7.70 19.92
N LEU A 232 8.36 7.99 18.88
CA LEU A 232 8.50 9.22 18.08
C LEU A 232 8.17 10.48 18.89
N LYS A 233 7.13 10.45 19.74
CA LYS A 233 6.81 11.56 20.66
C LYS A 233 7.96 11.83 21.64
N GLN A 234 8.50 10.79 22.26
CA GLN A 234 9.68 10.91 23.13
C GLN A 234 10.91 11.44 22.37
N LEU A 235 11.05 11.05 21.10
CA LEU A 235 12.11 11.62 20.23
C LEU A 235 11.93 13.13 20.04
N THR A 236 10.71 13.62 19.82
CA THR A 236 10.46 15.08 19.69
C THR A 236 10.81 15.84 20.97
N GLU A 237 10.58 15.24 22.15
CA GLU A 237 10.95 15.82 23.45
C GLU A 237 12.47 15.89 23.60
N ARG A 238 13.18 14.77 23.34
CA ARG A 238 14.64 14.72 23.40
C ARG A 238 15.32 15.70 22.45
N LEU A 239 14.74 15.91 21.27
CA LEU A 239 15.22 16.86 20.27
C LEU A 239 14.79 18.31 20.56
N GLY A 240 13.94 18.54 21.55
CA GLY A 240 13.45 19.85 21.94
C GLY A 240 12.56 20.52 20.88
N ILE A 241 11.83 19.73 20.09
CA ILE A 241 10.95 20.19 19.00
C ILE A 241 9.46 19.87 19.22
N SER A 242 9.08 19.43 20.42
CA SER A 242 7.69 19.01 20.72
C SER A 242 6.66 20.11 20.44
N LYS A 243 7.04 21.38 20.56
CA LYS A 243 6.15 22.51 20.26
C LYS A 243 5.89 22.71 18.77
N LEU A 244 6.73 22.14 17.91
CA LEU A 244 6.61 22.25 16.44
C LEU A 244 5.88 21.06 15.82
N VAL A 245 5.84 19.89 16.50
CA VAL A 245 5.39 18.62 15.93
C VAL A 245 4.05 18.21 16.51
N PHE A 246 3.08 17.95 15.63
CA PHE A 246 1.72 17.55 15.99
C PHE A 246 1.38 16.19 15.36
N PHE A 247 0.94 15.25 16.17
CA PHE A 247 0.49 13.92 15.74
C PHE A 247 -1.04 13.94 15.59
N GLU A 248 -1.52 13.93 14.35
CA GLU A 248 -2.94 14.04 14.00
C GLU A 248 -3.73 12.72 14.18
N GLY A 249 -3.03 11.58 14.27
CA GLY A 249 -3.67 10.28 14.20
C GLY A 249 -4.15 9.94 12.78
N GLY A 250 -5.11 9.03 12.66
CA GLY A 250 -5.69 8.64 11.37
C GLY A 250 -6.50 9.76 10.74
N VAL A 251 -6.22 10.08 9.48
CA VAL A 251 -6.88 11.14 8.72
C VAL A 251 -7.45 10.58 7.42
N TYR A 252 -8.74 10.82 7.17
CA TYR A 252 -9.50 10.27 6.05
C TYR A 252 -10.45 11.31 5.42
N GLY A 253 -10.95 11.00 4.23
CA GLY A 253 -11.95 11.83 3.53
C GLY A 253 -11.47 13.27 3.32
N ASN A 254 -12.37 14.24 3.46
CA ASN A 254 -12.10 15.66 3.19
C ASN A 254 -10.95 16.23 4.02
N ARG A 255 -10.79 15.77 5.28
CA ARG A 255 -9.70 16.23 6.14
C ARG A 255 -8.31 15.92 5.57
N LYS A 256 -8.15 14.79 4.87
CA LYS A 256 -6.91 14.44 4.18
C LYS A 256 -6.57 15.49 3.11
N TRP A 257 -7.54 15.86 2.30
CA TRP A 257 -7.35 16.84 1.23
C TRP A 257 -7.10 18.25 1.75
N GLU A 258 -7.76 18.62 2.85
CA GLU A 258 -7.48 19.89 3.56
C GLU A 258 -6.02 19.97 4.01
N LEU A 259 -5.51 18.91 4.65
CA LEU A 259 -4.12 18.88 5.10
C LEU A 259 -3.12 19.01 3.93
N PHE A 260 -3.36 18.34 2.81
CA PHE A 260 -2.54 18.54 1.63
C PHE A 260 -2.60 19.99 1.14
N ARG A 261 -3.78 20.59 0.99
CA ARG A 261 -3.93 21.97 0.54
C ARG A 261 -3.34 23.00 1.50
N GLN A 262 -3.36 22.76 2.80
CA GLN A 262 -2.79 23.66 3.80
C GLN A 262 -1.26 23.57 3.86
N ALA A 263 -0.69 22.40 3.62
CA ALA A 263 0.75 22.18 3.73
C ALA A 263 1.53 22.95 2.65
N ASP A 264 2.60 23.65 3.01
CA ASP A 264 3.53 24.25 2.06
C ASP A 264 4.44 23.21 1.43
N LEU A 265 4.66 22.10 2.15
CA LEU A 265 5.53 21.01 1.73
C LEU A 265 5.02 19.68 2.29
N PHE A 266 4.95 18.68 1.43
CA PHE A 266 4.74 17.28 1.84
C PHE A 266 6.08 16.56 1.89
N ILE A 267 6.38 15.90 3.01
CA ILE A 267 7.64 15.16 3.20
C ILE A 267 7.36 13.69 3.47
N LEU A 268 7.96 12.82 2.65
CA LEU A 268 7.88 11.37 2.81
C LEU A 268 9.30 10.76 2.80
N PRO A 269 10.02 10.73 3.94
CA PRO A 269 11.41 10.29 4.02
C PRO A 269 11.52 8.76 4.13
N THR A 270 10.77 8.05 3.34
CA THR A 270 10.61 6.60 3.42
C THR A 270 11.88 5.84 2.99
N HIS A 271 12.16 4.71 3.62
CA HIS A 271 13.23 3.81 3.18
C HIS A 271 12.92 3.11 1.85
N SER A 272 11.64 2.88 1.57
CA SER A 272 11.18 2.21 0.36
C SER A 272 9.68 2.41 0.19
N GLU A 273 9.27 2.71 -1.03
CA GLU A 273 7.88 2.74 -1.47
C GLU A 273 7.70 1.89 -2.72
N ASN A 274 6.55 1.24 -2.80
CA ASN A 274 6.18 0.53 -4.02
C ASN A 274 5.76 1.51 -5.12
N PHE A 275 4.70 2.27 -4.84
CA PHE A 275 4.23 3.35 -5.70
C PHE A 275 4.23 4.69 -4.97
N GLY A 276 3.76 4.72 -3.70
CA GLY A 276 3.66 5.96 -2.92
C GLY A 276 2.46 6.80 -3.37
N ILE A 277 1.26 6.23 -3.31
CA ILE A 277 -0.01 6.91 -3.69
C ILE A 277 -0.10 8.32 -3.09
N VAL A 278 0.33 8.48 -1.83
CA VAL A 278 0.32 9.77 -1.13
C VAL A 278 1.19 10.85 -1.78
N VAL A 279 2.22 10.46 -2.54
CA VAL A 279 3.03 11.40 -3.34
C VAL A 279 2.19 11.94 -4.50
N ALA A 280 1.52 11.06 -5.23
CA ALA A 280 0.62 11.45 -6.32
C ALA A 280 -0.54 12.33 -5.79
N GLU A 281 -1.12 11.99 -4.63
CA GLU A 281 -2.16 12.76 -3.97
C GLU A 281 -1.68 14.17 -3.57
N ALA A 282 -0.48 14.29 -3.02
CA ALA A 282 0.12 15.59 -2.69
C ALA A 282 0.31 16.46 -3.94
N LEU A 283 0.89 15.89 -5.01
CA LEU A 283 1.09 16.59 -6.28
C LEU A 283 -0.23 17.01 -6.92
N ALA A 284 -1.23 16.12 -6.94
CA ALA A 284 -2.56 16.44 -7.46
C ALA A 284 -3.27 17.55 -6.66
N SER A 285 -2.98 17.66 -5.35
CA SER A 285 -3.46 18.75 -4.50
C SER A 285 -2.68 20.07 -4.67
N GLY A 286 -1.65 20.11 -5.54
CA GLY A 286 -0.78 21.25 -5.74
C GLY A 286 0.26 21.44 -4.61
N THR A 287 0.57 20.42 -3.84
CA THR A 287 1.53 20.49 -2.74
C THR A 287 2.89 19.94 -3.18
N PRO A 288 3.97 20.73 -3.12
CA PRO A 288 5.32 20.26 -3.41
C PRO A 288 5.72 19.08 -2.53
N VAL A 289 6.55 18.18 -3.08
CA VAL A 289 6.93 16.93 -2.42
C VAL A 289 8.44 16.86 -2.26
N VAL A 290 8.89 16.49 -1.05
CA VAL A 290 10.26 16.02 -0.79
C VAL A 290 10.17 14.56 -0.39
N THR A 291 10.88 13.71 -1.11
CA THR A 291 10.94 12.28 -0.83
C THR A 291 12.34 11.72 -1.07
N THR A 292 12.58 10.46 -0.75
CA THR A 292 13.86 9.79 -0.92
C THR A 292 13.93 9.05 -2.26
N MET A 293 15.13 8.65 -2.64
CA MET A 293 15.35 7.74 -3.78
C MET A 293 14.76 6.34 -3.57
N GLY A 294 14.24 6.05 -2.37
CA GLY A 294 13.48 4.82 -2.09
C GLY A 294 12.05 4.82 -2.64
N THR A 295 11.70 5.81 -3.47
CA THR A 295 10.40 5.88 -4.15
C THR A 295 10.56 5.80 -5.66
N PRO A 296 9.54 5.35 -6.42
CA PRO A 296 9.60 5.30 -7.89
C PRO A 296 9.47 6.68 -8.55
N TRP A 297 9.41 7.76 -7.78
CA TRP A 297 9.17 9.14 -8.25
C TRP A 297 10.44 9.89 -8.66
N SER A 298 11.60 9.25 -8.61
CA SER A 298 12.88 9.83 -9.05
C SER A 298 12.90 10.24 -10.53
N CYS A 299 11.97 9.72 -11.34
CA CYS A 299 11.83 10.10 -12.74
C CYS A 299 11.25 11.52 -12.95
N LEU A 300 10.79 12.18 -11.89
CA LEU A 300 10.28 13.55 -11.93
C LEU A 300 11.33 14.61 -11.52
N LEU A 301 12.57 14.18 -11.27
CA LEU A 301 13.69 15.06 -10.90
C LEU A 301 14.39 15.61 -12.13
#